data_4dffc380f2a8714f879e7736730ac7a1
#
_entry.id   4dffc380f2a8714f879e7736730ac7a1
#
_cell.length_a   1.000
_cell.length_b   1.000
_cell.length_c   1.000
_cell.angle_alpha   90.00
_cell.angle_beta   90.00
_cell.angle_gamma   90.00
#
_symmetry.space_group_name_H-M   'P 1'
#
loop_
_entity.id
_entity.type
_entity.pdbx_description
1 polymer ?
#
loop_
_entity_poly.entity_id
_entity_poly.type
_entity_poly.pdbx_seq_one_letter_code
_entity_poly.pdbx_strand_id
1 'polypeptide(L)'
;MSLTTLKLATKKKDLCLRAVKGHFATSHSHMNYYIDITMQKSRLSEAKSIAHEIVSSYRSNTIVDTVLCLDGTEVIGTCIADELTKEDFANMNAHQTIYIVTPEYTSGSQILFRDNVVPMIASKHVLIFAASVTTGLTAKAAAEAVRYYGGKVA
;
A
#
# COMPACT_ATOMS: atom_id res chain seq x y z
N MET A 1 -23.70 13.46 15.23
CA MET A 1 -22.56 14.39 15.37
C MET A 1 -21.89 14.54 14.02
N SER A 2 -21.83 15.75 13.47
CA SER A 2 -21.10 16.02 12.24
C SER A 2 -19.60 16.00 12.56
N LEU A 3 -18.86 15.04 12.02
CA LEU A 3 -17.40 14.97 12.15
C LEU A 3 -16.78 16.10 11.33
N THR A 4 -15.90 16.87 11.94
CA THR A 4 -15.20 17.97 11.27
C THR A 4 -14.05 17.42 10.43
N THR A 5 -14.17 17.54 9.11
CA THR A 5 -13.11 17.15 8.17
C THR A 5 -12.21 18.35 7.90
N LEU A 6 -10.92 18.16 8.13
CA LEU A 6 -9.87 19.12 7.84
C LEU A 6 -9.15 18.70 6.56
N LYS A 7 -9.03 19.61 5.62
CA LYS A 7 -8.18 19.41 4.44
C LYS A 7 -6.75 19.79 4.80
N LEU A 8 -5.82 18.85 4.65
CA LEU A 8 -4.41 19.11 4.86
C LEU A 8 -3.81 19.61 3.53
N ALA A 9 -3.24 20.81 3.57
CA ALA A 9 -2.54 21.36 2.41
C ALA A 9 -1.29 20.51 2.12
N THR A 10 -1.17 20.06 0.89
CA THR A 10 0.04 19.40 0.38
C THR A 10 0.74 20.35 -0.59
N LYS A 11 2.05 20.14 -0.79
CA LYS A 11 2.81 20.91 -1.78
C LYS A 11 2.38 20.61 -3.22
N LYS A 12 1.63 19.53 -3.44
CA LYS A 12 1.15 19.07 -4.76
C LYS A 12 -0.32 19.39 -4.95
N LYS A 13 -0.67 20.06 -6.05
CA LYS A 13 -2.04 20.53 -6.35
C LYS A 13 -3.05 19.36 -6.48
N ASP A 14 -2.59 18.20 -6.90
CA ASP A 14 -3.45 17.05 -7.20
C ASP A 14 -3.57 16.05 -6.04
N LEU A 15 -2.94 16.35 -4.90
CA LEU A 15 -3.00 15.50 -3.72
C LEU A 15 -3.62 16.27 -2.56
N CYS A 16 -4.80 15.82 -2.11
CA CYS A 16 -5.49 16.39 -0.97
C CYS A 16 -5.68 15.33 0.12
N LEU A 17 -4.92 15.44 1.19
CA LEU A 17 -5.14 14.62 2.38
C LEU A 17 -6.25 15.21 3.24
N ARG A 18 -7.05 14.32 3.84
CA ARG A 18 -8.14 14.69 4.74
C ARG A 18 -7.89 14.08 6.12
N ALA A 19 -8.03 14.90 7.15
CA ALA A 19 -8.05 14.44 8.53
C ALA A 19 -9.41 14.70 9.14
N VAL A 20 -9.92 13.72 9.86
CA VAL A 20 -11.17 13.84 10.60
C VAL A 20 -10.83 13.95 12.08
N LYS A 21 -11.31 15.01 12.73
CA LYS A 21 -11.16 15.19 14.18
C LYS A 21 -12.25 14.40 14.91
N GLY A 22 -11.86 13.62 15.89
CA GLY A 22 -12.78 12.81 16.70
C GLY A 22 -12.03 11.96 17.71
N HIS A 23 -12.72 11.00 18.30
CA HIS A 23 -12.10 9.95 19.11
C HIS A 23 -12.21 8.63 18.34
N PHE A 24 -11.09 8.13 17.88
CA PHE A 24 -11.00 6.91 17.09
C PHE A 24 -10.23 5.85 17.86
N ALA A 25 -10.82 4.66 17.98
CA ALA A 25 -10.19 3.51 18.61
C ALA A 25 -9.81 2.49 17.54
N THR A 26 -8.55 2.05 17.58
CA THR A 26 -8.09 0.85 16.88
C THR A 26 -7.96 -0.29 17.89
N SER A 27 -7.66 -1.49 17.44
CA SER A 27 -7.40 -2.64 18.33
C SER A 27 -6.24 -2.39 19.32
N HIS A 28 -5.37 -1.39 19.06
CA HIS A 28 -4.13 -1.18 19.80
C HIS A 28 -3.87 0.27 20.21
N SER A 29 -4.72 1.23 19.81
CA SER A 29 -4.49 2.64 20.13
C SER A 29 -5.76 3.49 20.04
N HIS A 30 -5.74 4.61 20.73
CA HIS A 30 -6.75 5.67 20.63
C HIS A 30 -6.13 6.90 20.00
N MET A 31 -6.85 7.52 19.05
CA MET A 31 -6.38 8.67 18.29
C MET A 31 -7.42 9.77 18.26
N ASN A 32 -6.98 11.03 18.30
CA ASN A 32 -7.86 12.20 18.21
C ASN A 32 -8.08 12.66 16.75
N TYR A 33 -7.33 12.09 15.82
CA TYR A 33 -7.44 12.38 14.40
C TYR A 33 -7.35 11.08 13.61
N TYR A 34 -8.18 10.97 12.59
CA TYR A 34 -8.12 9.89 11.60
C TYR A 34 -7.76 10.49 10.25
N ILE A 35 -6.74 9.95 9.58
CA ILE A 35 -6.40 10.35 8.21
C ILE A 35 -7.26 9.52 7.27
N ASP A 36 -8.16 10.20 6.57
CA ASP A 36 -9.08 9.58 5.62
C ASP A 36 -8.44 9.57 4.22
N ILE A 37 -8.12 8.37 3.76
CA ILE A 37 -7.58 8.11 2.42
C ILE A 37 -8.60 7.44 1.49
N THR A 38 -9.89 7.50 1.81
CA THR A 38 -10.96 6.88 1.01
C THR A 38 -10.92 7.36 -0.44
N MET A 39 -10.74 8.67 -0.65
CA MET A 39 -10.66 9.21 -2.00
C MET A 39 -9.43 8.72 -2.76
N GLN A 40 -8.29 8.61 -2.09
CA GLN A 40 -7.05 8.10 -2.67
C GLN A 40 -7.17 6.61 -3.06
N LYS A 41 -7.92 5.84 -2.26
CA LYS A 41 -8.18 4.41 -2.54
C LYS A 41 -9.22 4.18 -3.64
N SER A 42 -10.12 5.14 -3.89
CA SER A 42 -11.30 4.94 -4.74
C SER A 42 -11.28 5.78 -6.02
N ARG A 43 -10.57 6.92 -6.02
CA ARG A 43 -10.53 7.85 -7.15
C ARG A 43 -9.22 7.72 -7.92
N LEU A 44 -9.30 7.31 -9.18
CA LEU A 44 -8.13 7.01 -10.01
C LEU A 44 -7.12 8.18 -10.09
N SER A 45 -7.59 9.43 -10.23
CA SER A 45 -6.70 10.59 -10.32
C SER A 45 -5.87 10.80 -9.03
N GLU A 46 -6.50 10.63 -7.86
CA GLU A 46 -5.82 10.75 -6.57
C GLU A 46 -4.91 9.53 -6.30
N ALA A 47 -5.33 8.32 -6.70
CA ALA A 47 -4.51 7.12 -6.63
C ALA A 47 -3.22 7.24 -7.47
N LYS A 48 -3.34 7.75 -8.70
CA LYS A 48 -2.19 8.01 -9.58
C LYS A 48 -1.24 9.05 -8.98
N SER A 49 -1.77 10.13 -8.39
CA SER A 49 -0.94 11.17 -7.77
C SER A 49 -0.14 10.63 -6.58
N ILE A 50 -0.75 9.79 -5.73
CA ILE A 50 -0.04 9.12 -4.63
C ILE A 50 0.98 8.13 -5.16
N ALA A 51 0.62 7.29 -6.13
CA ALA A 51 1.52 6.30 -6.71
C ALA A 51 2.77 6.97 -7.31
N HIS A 52 2.59 8.03 -8.07
CA HIS A 52 3.70 8.81 -8.63
C HIS A 52 4.66 9.34 -7.55
N GLU A 53 4.12 9.87 -6.45
CA GLU A 53 4.92 10.38 -5.34
C GLU A 53 5.72 9.28 -4.65
N ILE A 54 5.10 8.13 -4.39
CA ILE A 54 5.75 6.98 -3.76
C ILE A 54 6.84 6.43 -4.67
N VAL A 55 6.52 6.16 -5.93
CA VAL A 55 7.45 5.53 -6.89
C VAL A 55 8.66 6.40 -7.16
N SER A 56 8.51 7.73 -7.14
CA SER A 56 9.64 8.63 -7.36
C SER A 56 10.84 8.37 -6.43
N SER A 57 10.59 7.81 -5.24
CA SER A 57 11.61 7.48 -4.24
C SER A 57 12.22 6.08 -4.40
N TYR A 58 11.57 5.17 -5.14
CA TYR A 58 11.94 3.75 -5.18
C TYR A 58 12.35 3.23 -6.56
N ARG A 59 11.91 3.84 -7.65
CA ARG A 59 12.06 3.32 -9.02
C ARG A 59 13.49 3.03 -9.45
N SER A 60 14.47 3.74 -8.89
CA SER A 60 15.88 3.63 -9.27
C SER A 60 16.71 2.72 -8.38
N ASN A 61 16.17 2.23 -7.27
CA ASN A 61 16.94 1.48 -6.27
C ASN A 61 16.22 0.24 -5.71
N THR A 62 15.00 -0.01 -6.12
CA THR A 62 14.20 -1.12 -5.58
C THR A 62 13.60 -1.95 -6.71
N ILE A 63 13.88 -3.25 -6.69
CA ILE A 63 13.23 -4.23 -7.58
C ILE A 63 11.92 -4.67 -6.94
N VAL A 64 10.83 -4.65 -7.72
CA VAL A 64 9.50 -5.06 -7.27
C VAL A 64 8.90 -6.01 -8.29
N ASP A 65 8.64 -7.24 -7.87
CA ASP A 65 7.95 -8.26 -8.67
C ASP A 65 6.45 -8.31 -8.32
N THR A 66 6.11 -7.96 -7.08
CA THR A 66 4.75 -8.06 -6.56
C THR A 66 4.45 -6.89 -5.61
N VAL A 67 3.27 -6.31 -5.72
CA VAL A 67 2.72 -5.36 -4.75
C VAL A 67 1.66 -6.08 -3.92
N LEU A 68 1.95 -6.25 -2.63
CA LEU A 68 1.00 -6.78 -1.65
C LEU A 68 0.18 -5.63 -1.07
N CYS A 69 -1.09 -5.57 -1.43
CA CYS A 69 -2.01 -4.52 -1.02
C CYS A 69 -2.77 -4.92 0.25
N LEU A 70 -2.61 -4.14 1.31
CA LEU A 70 -3.34 -4.28 2.56
C LEU A 70 -4.45 -3.21 2.65
N ASP A 71 -5.48 -3.48 3.45
CA ASP A 71 -6.51 -2.51 3.82
C ASP A 71 -7.26 -1.84 2.65
N GLY A 72 -7.48 -2.58 1.55
CA GLY A 72 -8.22 -2.08 0.38
C GLY A 72 -7.44 -1.04 -0.42
N THR A 73 -6.13 -1.22 -0.58
CA THR A 73 -5.25 -0.29 -1.31
C THR A 73 -4.95 -0.73 -2.75
N GLU A 74 -5.72 -1.66 -3.31
CA GLU A 74 -5.47 -2.28 -4.62
C GLU A 74 -5.43 -1.27 -5.76
N VAL A 75 -6.29 -0.24 -5.73
CA VAL A 75 -6.30 0.81 -6.75
C VAL A 75 -4.98 1.60 -6.74
N ILE A 76 -4.47 1.94 -5.55
CA ILE A 76 -3.17 2.61 -5.43
C ILE A 76 -2.04 1.65 -5.82
N GLY A 77 -2.11 0.39 -5.37
CA GLY A 77 -1.13 -0.65 -5.72
C GLY A 77 -1.04 -0.89 -7.22
N THR A 78 -2.17 -0.88 -7.93
CA THR A 78 -2.23 -0.95 -9.40
C THR A 78 -1.53 0.25 -10.03
N CYS A 79 -1.79 1.46 -9.53
CA CYS A 79 -1.12 2.66 -10.02
C CYS A 79 0.39 2.67 -9.71
N ILE A 80 0.81 2.11 -8.57
CA ILE A 80 2.23 1.92 -8.24
C ILE A 80 2.89 0.97 -9.26
N ALA A 81 2.26 -0.17 -9.57
CA ALA A 81 2.77 -1.11 -10.56
C ALA A 81 2.86 -0.47 -11.96
N ASP A 82 1.83 0.28 -12.37
CA ASP A 82 1.82 1.03 -13.63
C ASP A 82 2.97 2.05 -13.70
N GLU A 83 3.20 2.82 -12.64
CA GLU A 83 4.32 3.77 -12.57
C GLU A 83 5.70 3.08 -12.57
N LEU A 84 5.85 1.97 -11.83
CA LEU A 84 7.09 1.21 -11.76
C LEU A 84 7.48 0.56 -13.09
N THR A 85 6.53 0.25 -13.97
CA THR A 85 6.80 -0.41 -15.24
C THR A 85 7.01 0.55 -16.42
N LYS A 86 6.87 1.86 -16.21
CA LYS A 86 7.10 2.86 -17.26
C LYS A 86 8.53 2.88 -17.75
N GLU A 87 8.70 3.09 -19.05
CA GLU A 87 10.01 3.27 -19.68
C GLU A 87 10.72 4.51 -19.11
N ASP A 88 11.81 4.27 -18.41
CA ASP A 88 12.73 5.31 -17.94
C ASP A 88 14.10 4.65 -17.71
N PHE A 89 15.17 5.29 -18.16
CA PHE A 89 16.55 4.79 -17.96
C PHE A 89 16.93 4.57 -16.50
N ALA A 90 16.31 5.30 -15.58
CA ALA A 90 16.56 5.19 -14.15
C ALA A 90 15.66 4.14 -13.48
N ASN A 91 14.74 3.51 -14.21
CA ASN A 91 13.75 2.61 -13.64
C ASN A 91 14.20 1.15 -13.71
N MET A 92 14.54 0.57 -12.57
CA MET A 92 14.96 -0.85 -12.47
C MET A 92 13.85 -1.84 -12.83
N ASN A 93 12.59 -1.42 -12.83
CA ASN A 93 11.43 -2.26 -13.10
C ASN A 93 10.80 -2.01 -14.48
N ALA A 94 11.46 -1.23 -15.34
CA ALA A 94 10.95 -0.96 -16.68
C ALA A 94 10.69 -2.27 -17.43
N HIS A 95 9.51 -2.38 -18.07
CA HIS A 95 9.03 -3.56 -18.81
C HIS A 95 8.85 -4.85 -17.98
N GLN A 96 8.93 -4.79 -16.65
CA GLN A 96 8.67 -5.96 -15.81
C GLN A 96 7.17 -6.22 -15.69
N THR A 97 6.81 -7.48 -15.44
CA THR A 97 5.45 -7.84 -15.03
C THR A 97 5.38 -7.79 -13.52
N ILE A 98 4.53 -6.91 -12.98
CA ILE A 98 4.31 -6.77 -11.54
C ILE A 98 2.94 -7.33 -11.19
N TYR A 99 2.89 -8.25 -10.22
CA TYR A 99 1.65 -8.79 -9.69
C TYR A 99 1.07 -7.87 -8.62
N ILE A 100 -0.26 -7.75 -8.58
CA ILE A 100 -0.99 -7.08 -7.51
C ILE A 100 -1.76 -8.15 -6.75
N VAL A 101 -1.48 -8.32 -5.47
CA VAL A 101 -2.09 -9.36 -4.65
C VAL A 101 -2.65 -8.79 -3.35
N THR A 102 -3.68 -9.45 -2.83
CA THR A 102 -4.27 -9.17 -1.53
C THR A 102 -4.19 -10.43 -0.67
N PRO A 103 -3.99 -10.31 0.64
CA PRO A 103 -3.98 -11.43 1.53
C PRO A 103 -5.40 -11.84 1.93
N GLU A 104 -5.54 -13.06 2.45
CA GLU A 104 -6.68 -13.46 3.26
C GLU A 104 -6.33 -13.32 4.74
N TYR A 105 -7.29 -12.88 5.54
CA TYR A 105 -7.15 -12.80 6.98
C TYR A 105 -7.92 -13.92 7.65
N THR A 106 -7.31 -14.57 8.64
CA THR A 106 -7.99 -15.49 9.53
C THR A 106 -8.63 -14.74 10.71
N SER A 107 -9.45 -15.43 11.48
CA SER A 107 -10.05 -14.91 12.71
C SER A 107 -9.02 -14.47 13.78
N GLY A 108 -7.77 -14.97 13.68
CA GLY A 108 -6.65 -14.57 14.55
C GLY A 108 -5.77 -13.46 13.98
N SER A 109 -6.22 -12.73 12.96
CA SER A 109 -5.45 -11.70 12.24
C SER A 109 -4.18 -12.22 11.56
N GLN A 110 -4.08 -13.54 11.37
CA GLN A 110 -3.00 -14.13 10.61
C GLN A 110 -3.20 -13.87 9.12
N ILE A 111 -2.14 -13.53 8.43
CA ILE A 111 -2.13 -13.27 6.99
C ILE A 111 -1.80 -14.57 6.27
N LEU A 112 -2.67 -14.95 5.35
CA LEU A 112 -2.52 -16.14 4.49
C LEU A 112 -2.66 -15.76 3.02
N PHE A 113 -2.05 -16.56 2.16
CA PHE A 113 -2.24 -16.48 0.71
C PHE A 113 -2.87 -17.78 0.20
N ARG A 114 -3.79 -17.65 -0.75
CA ARG A 114 -4.36 -18.79 -1.45
C ARG A 114 -3.30 -19.50 -2.28
N ASP A 115 -3.43 -20.80 -2.47
CA ASP A 115 -2.47 -21.62 -3.22
C ASP A 115 -2.18 -21.09 -4.63
N ASN A 116 -3.19 -20.53 -5.30
CA ASN A 116 -3.04 -19.92 -6.63
C ASN A 116 -2.34 -18.56 -6.61
N VAL A 117 -2.20 -17.93 -5.46
CA VAL A 117 -1.48 -16.64 -5.27
C VAL A 117 -0.03 -16.87 -4.82
N VAL A 118 0.25 -18.00 -4.17
CA VAL A 118 1.61 -18.32 -3.67
C VAL A 118 2.70 -18.18 -4.74
N PRO A 119 2.52 -18.59 -6.01
CA PRO A 119 3.54 -18.39 -7.05
C PRO A 119 3.86 -16.93 -7.35
N MET A 120 2.95 -15.99 -7.00
CA MET A 120 3.17 -14.55 -7.16
C MET A 120 3.96 -13.94 -5.99
N ILE A 121 4.22 -14.74 -4.94
CA ILE A 121 4.97 -14.36 -3.73
C ILE A 121 6.31 -15.10 -3.67
N ALA A 122 6.29 -16.42 -3.91
CA ALA A 122 7.46 -17.27 -3.80
C ALA A 122 8.58 -16.82 -4.74
N SER A 123 9.78 -16.60 -4.19
CA SER A 123 10.98 -16.12 -4.90
C SER A 123 10.83 -14.74 -5.55
N LYS A 124 9.85 -13.93 -5.10
CA LYS A 124 9.57 -12.58 -5.60
C LYS A 124 10.00 -11.51 -4.61
N HIS A 125 10.35 -10.33 -5.13
CA HIS A 125 10.54 -9.12 -4.33
C HIS A 125 9.17 -8.45 -4.14
N VAL A 126 8.68 -8.45 -2.91
CA VAL A 126 7.33 -8.04 -2.57
C VAL A 126 7.35 -6.69 -1.87
N LEU A 127 6.77 -5.68 -2.51
CA LEU A 127 6.48 -4.39 -1.91
C LEU A 127 5.18 -4.51 -1.10
N ILE A 128 5.26 -4.29 0.21
CA ILE A 128 4.08 -4.28 1.08
C ILE A 128 3.53 -2.87 1.14
N PHE A 129 2.27 -2.70 0.74
CA PHE A 129 1.59 -1.41 0.73
C PHE A 129 0.35 -1.42 1.62
N ALA A 130 0.32 -0.53 2.60
CA ALA A 130 -0.76 -0.39 3.56
C ALA A 130 -1.34 1.04 3.56
N ALA A 131 -2.61 1.16 3.88
CA ALA A 131 -3.30 2.45 3.99
C ALA A 131 -2.75 3.32 5.12
N SER A 132 -2.39 2.70 6.23
CA SER A 132 -1.81 3.36 7.40
C SER A 132 -1.01 2.37 8.23
N VAL A 133 -0.05 2.87 8.97
CA VAL A 133 0.72 2.09 9.93
C VAL A 133 0.67 2.81 11.27
N THR A 134 0.18 2.14 12.31
CA THR A 134 0.16 2.66 13.69
C THR A 134 1.23 1.98 14.54
N THR A 135 0.96 0.78 15.04
CA THR A 135 1.91 0.00 15.85
C THR A 135 2.87 -0.84 15.00
N GLY A 136 2.61 -0.98 13.72
CA GLY A 136 3.39 -1.81 12.80
C GLY A 136 3.09 -3.31 12.87
N LEU A 137 2.15 -3.76 13.71
CA LEU A 137 1.84 -5.19 13.86
C LEU A 137 1.36 -5.83 12.56
N THR A 138 0.45 -5.18 11.82
CA THR A 138 -0.02 -5.66 10.52
C THR A 138 1.09 -5.71 9.48
N ALA A 139 1.94 -4.67 9.42
CA ALA A 139 3.08 -4.63 8.51
C ALA A 139 4.09 -5.73 8.84
N LYS A 140 4.35 -5.98 10.14
CA LYS A 140 5.22 -7.08 10.60
C LYS A 140 4.62 -8.45 10.21
N ALA A 141 3.33 -8.67 10.47
CA ALA A 141 2.64 -9.91 10.10
C ALA A 141 2.68 -10.15 8.57
N ALA A 142 2.50 -9.10 7.76
CA ALA A 142 2.63 -9.19 6.31
C ALA A 142 4.04 -9.56 5.87
N ALA A 143 5.06 -8.95 6.47
CA ALA A 143 6.46 -9.28 6.18
C ALA A 143 6.81 -10.73 6.58
N GLU A 144 6.31 -11.21 7.71
CA GLU A 144 6.47 -12.59 8.16
C GLU A 144 5.77 -13.57 7.21
N ALA A 145 4.52 -13.26 6.77
CA ALA A 145 3.80 -14.08 5.80
C ALA A 145 4.55 -14.14 4.46
N VAL A 146 5.01 -13.02 3.92
CA VAL A 146 5.80 -13.00 2.68
C VAL A 146 7.01 -13.93 2.80
N ARG A 147 7.77 -13.86 3.90
CA ARG A 147 8.93 -14.73 4.12
C ARG A 147 8.55 -16.19 4.28
N TYR A 148 7.46 -16.49 4.99
CA TYR A 148 6.95 -17.85 5.17
C TYR A 148 6.63 -18.52 3.82
N TYR A 149 6.04 -17.77 2.88
CA TYR A 149 5.76 -18.26 1.52
C TYR A 149 6.95 -18.14 0.56
N GLY A 150 8.15 -17.88 1.07
CA GLY A 150 9.40 -17.87 0.28
C GLY A 150 9.65 -16.60 -0.52
N GLY A 151 8.94 -15.50 -0.25
CA GLY A 151 9.17 -14.19 -0.83
C GLY A 151 10.26 -13.39 -0.10
N LYS A 152 10.69 -12.31 -0.72
CA LYS A 152 11.60 -11.31 -0.15
C LYS A 152 10.87 -9.99 -0.03
N VAL A 153 10.92 -9.34 1.12
CA VAL A 153 10.37 -7.99 1.29
C VAL A 153 11.32 -7.00 0.62
N ALA A 154 10.75 -6.20 -0.31
CA ALA A 154 11.46 -5.16 -1.04
C ALA A 154 11.63 -3.88 -0.22
#